data_86d0a08bf928843cc005b44097c5c977
#
_entry.id   86d0a08bf928843cc005b44097c5c977
#
_cell.length_a   1.000
_cell.length_b   1.000
_cell.length_c   1.000
_cell.angle_alpha   90.00
_cell.angle_beta   90.00
_cell.angle_gamma   90.00
#
_symmetry.space_group_name_H-M   'P 1'
#
loop_
_entity.id
_entity.type
_entity.pdbx_description
1 polymer ?
#
loop_
_entity_poly.entity_id
_entity_poly.type
_entity_poly.pdbx_seq_one_letter_code
_entity_poly.pdbx_strand_id
1 'polypeptide(L)'
;MQQWVLLVYKVAPEPSARRVHVWRKLKRLGAIVLHDALWVLPATPSTLEQFQWLATEIEEMEGSALVWEATLRLESQDRALVDRFVAQAEAAYRDILAALQLPDADRAALSKQFQQVQAQDYFRVALGAVVRGALAASTDAEGGETA
;
A
#
# COMPACT_ATOMS: atom_id res chain seq x y z
N MET A 1 -6.63 -2.66 20.47
CA MET A 1 -7.11 -2.25 19.14
C MET A 1 -6.00 -1.58 18.36
N GLN A 2 -6.13 -1.63 17.03
CA GLN A 2 -5.13 -1.05 16.12
C GLN A 2 -5.07 0.47 16.26
N GLN A 3 -3.86 1.02 16.27
CA GLN A 3 -3.65 2.46 16.14
C GLN A 3 -3.60 2.82 14.67
N TRP A 4 -4.25 3.91 14.30
CA TRP A 4 -4.34 4.39 12.93
C TRP A 4 -3.78 5.79 12.80
N VAL A 5 -3.18 6.09 11.65
CA VAL A 5 -2.80 7.45 11.29
C VAL A 5 -3.72 7.91 10.15
N LEU A 6 -4.23 9.12 10.27
CA LEU A 6 -5.20 9.69 9.35
C LEU A 6 -4.62 10.93 8.70
N LEU A 7 -4.92 11.08 7.40
CA LEU A 7 -4.62 12.30 6.66
C LEU A 7 -5.93 12.88 6.12
N VAL A 8 -6.22 14.11 6.53
CA VAL A 8 -7.34 14.89 5.99
C VAL A 8 -6.74 16.05 5.23
N TYR A 9 -7.07 16.19 3.95
CA TYR A 9 -6.45 17.24 3.15
C TYR A 9 -7.41 17.85 2.15
N LYS A 10 -7.03 19.04 1.70
CA LYS A 10 -7.72 19.75 0.63
C LYS A 10 -6.68 20.38 -0.29
N VAL A 11 -6.81 20.12 -1.56
CA VAL A 11 -5.99 20.68 -2.63
C VAL A 11 -6.92 21.28 -3.68
N ALA A 12 -6.57 22.43 -4.22
CA ALA A 12 -7.38 23.04 -5.27
C ALA A 12 -7.55 22.08 -6.45
N PRO A 13 -8.77 22.00 -7.07
CA PRO A 13 -9.01 21.11 -8.19
C PRO A 13 -8.18 21.44 -9.43
N GLU A 14 -7.71 22.69 -9.55
CA GLU A 14 -6.88 23.15 -10.64
C GLU A 14 -5.59 23.79 -10.11
N PRO A 15 -4.42 23.47 -10.66
CA PRO A 15 -4.19 22.49 -11.73
C PRO A 15 -4.34 21.05 -11.21
N SER A 16 -4.92 20.18 -12.02
CA SER A 16 -5.22 18.78 -11.66
C SER A 16 -3.97 17.95 -11.33
N ALA A 17 -2.80 18.37 -11.81
CA ALA A 17 -1.53 17.70 -11.54
C ALA A 17 -1.24 17.56 -10.05
N ARG A 18 -1.63 18.55 -9.24
CA ARG A 18 -1.43 18.51 -7.77
C ARG A 18 -2.27 17.43 -7.12
N ARG A 19 -3.54 17.32 -7.52
CA ARG A 19 -4.45 16.28 -7.02
C ARG A 19 -3.95 14.88 -7.37
N VAL A 20 -3.51 14.69 -8.60
CA VAL A 20 -3.00 13.41 -9.09
C VAL A 20 -1.72 13.03 -8.33
N HIS A 21 -0.83 13.98 -8.07
CA HIS A 21 0.41 13.74 -7.32
C HIS A 21 0.12 13.20 -5.91
N VAL A 22 -0.79 13.86 -5.19
CA VAL A 22 -1.18 13.43 -3.83
C VAL A 22 -1.83 12.05 -3.88
N TRP A 23 -2.77 11.84 -4.80
CA TRP A 23 -3.46 10.56 -4.95
C TRP A 23 -2.48 9.41 -5.22
N ARG A 24 -1.52 9.63 -6.14
CA ARG A 24 -0.51 8.62 -6.46
C ARG A 24 0.36 8.26 -5.26
N LYS A 25 0.75 9.25 -4.46
CA LYS A 25 1.52 8.99 -3.25
C LYS A 25 0.73 8.17 -2.23
N LEU A 26 -0.54 8.51 -2.03
CA LEU A 26 -1.41 7.77 -1.12
C LEU A 26 -1.59 6.32 -1.58
N LYS A 27 -1.78 6.10 -2.87
CA LYS A 27 -1.89 4.75 -3.43
C LYS A 27 -0.59 3.97 -3.28
N ARG A 28 0.54 4.61 -3.48
CA ARG A 28 1.86 3.98 -3.32
C ARG A 28 2.10 3.54 -1.88
N LEU A 29 1.61 4.29 -0.91
CA LEU A 29 1.72 3.92 0.51
C LEU A 29 0.76 2.80 0.91
N GLY A 30 -0.18 2.45 0.05
CA GLY A 30 -1.22 1.48 0.37
C GLY A 30 -2.33 2.05 1.24
N ALA A 31 -2.44 3.36 1.34
CA ALA A 31 -3.47 4.02 2.13
C ALA A 31 -4.86 3.75 1.57
N ILE A 32 -5.85 3.70 2.45
CA ILE A 32 -7.25 3.48 2.11
C ILE A 32 -8.03 4.76 2.39
N VAL A 33 -8.89 5.14 1.45
CA VAL A 33 -9.79 6.27 1.66
C VAL A 33 -11.06 5.79 2.39
N LEU A 34 -11.39 6.45 3.51
CA LEU A 34 -12.59 6.12 4.27
C LEU A 34 -13.81 6.91 3.79
N HIS A 35 -13.69 8.20 3.68
CA HIS A 35 -14.73 9.09 3.18
C HIS A 35 -14.04 10.18 2.39
N ASP A 36 -14.44 10.40 1.19
CA ASP A 36 -14.00 11.41 0.22
C ASP A 36 -12.55 11.90 0.34
N ALA A 37 -12.16 12.49 1.47
CA ALA A 37 -10.87 13.12 1.66
C ALA A 37 -10.14 12.64 2.92
N LEU A 38 -10.59 11.56 3.57
CA LEU A 38 -9.95 11.01 4.75
C LEU A 38 -9.23 9.71 4.40
N TRP A 39 -7.90 9.74 4.42
CA TRP A 39 -7.07 8.59 4.12
C TRP A 39 -6.47 8.03 5.40
N VAL A 40 -6.32 6.70 5.46
CA VAL A 40 -5.86 6.01 6.66
C VAL A 40 -4.76 5.01 6.33
N LEU A 41 -3.82 4.88 7.27
CA LEU A 41 -2.80 3.84 7.31
C LEU A 41 -2.71 3.29 8.73
N PRO A 42 -2.29 2.04 8.91
CA PRO A 42 -1.89 1.58 10.24
C PRO A 42 -0.77 2.47 10.78
N ALA A 43 -0.85 2.83 12.06
CA ALA A 43 0.13 3.72 12.68
C ALA A 43 1.43 2.97 12.99
N THR A 44 2.49 3.41 12.35
CA THR A 44 3.87 3.00 12.63
C THR A 44 4.72 4.26 12.58
N PRO A 45 5.96 4.25 13.12
CA PRO A 45 6.84 5.40 12.94
C PRO A 45 7.03 5.78 11.48
N SER A 46 7.10 4.80 10.59
CA SER A 46 7.25 5.03 9.15
C SER A 46 6.00 5.66 8.51
N THR A 47 4.81 5.13 8.79
CA THR A 47 3.58 5.66 8.18
C THR A 47 3.25 7.06 8.70
N LEU A 48 3.51 7.31 9.98
CA LEU A 48 3.36 8.65 10.53
C LEU A 48 4.28 9.65 9.82
N GLU A 49 5.54 9.30 9.65
CA GLU A 49 6.51 10.13 8.95
C GLU A 49 6.09 10.39 7.50
N GLN A 50 5.63 9.37 6.80
CA GLN A 50 5.17 9.50 5.41
C GLN A 50 3.99 10.47 5.29
N PHE A 51 3.03 10.38 6.19
CA PHE A 51 1.90 11.30 6.18
C PHE A 51 2.32 12.73 6.56
N GLN A 52 3.26 12.89 7.47
CA GLN A 52 3.80 14.21 7.83
C GLN A 52 4.50 14.86 6.62
N TRP A 53 5.29 14.10 5.88
CA TRP A 53 5.95 14.61 4.67
C TRP A 53 4.94 14.98 3.59
N LEU A 54 3.93 14.13 3.39
CA LEU A 54 2.88 14.41 2.40
C LEU A 54 2.06 15.65 2.80
N ALA A 55 1.75 15.81 4.08
CA ALA A 55 1.09 17.02 4.59
C ALA A 55 1.90 18.28 4.29
N THR A 56 3.21 18.22 4.49
CA THR A 56 4.12 19.34 4.17
C THR A 56 4.10 19.65 2.67
N GLU A 57 4.14 18.63 1.82
CA GLU A 57 4.05 18.82 0.36
C GLU A 57 2.72 19.48 -0.04
N ILE A 58 1.61 19.05 0.59
CA ILE A 58 0.29 19.61 0.32
C ILE A 58 0.25 21.11 0.68
N GLU A 59 0.84 21.47 1.82
CA GLU A 59 0.92 22.88 2.23
C GLU A 59 1.79 23.71 1.29
N GLU A 60 2.87 23.14 0.78
CA GLU A 60 3.71 23.76 -0.24
C GLU A 60 2.97 23.98 -1.56
N MET A 61 1.96 23.18 -1.84
CA MET A 61 1.06 23.35 -2.98
C MET A 61 -0.09 24.33 -2.72
N GLU A 62 -0.02 25.06 -1.63
CA GLU A 62 -1.07 25.98 -1.17
C GLU A 62 -2.37 25.26 -0.76
N GLY A 63 -2.28 23.97 -0.44
CA GLY A 63 -3.37 23.20 0.14
C GLY A 63 -3.32 23.25 1.66
N SER A 64 -4.20 22.46 2.28
CA SER A 64 -4.21 22.27 3.72
C SER A 64 -4.26 20.77 4.05
N ALA A 65 -3.59 20.37 5.11
CA ALA A 65 -3.55 18.99 5.54
C ALA A 65 -3.44 18.88 7.05
N LEU A 66 -4.14 17.89 7.60
CA LEU A 66 -4.08 17.55 9.03
C LEU A 66 -3.74 16.08 9.15
N VAL A 67 -2.81 15.77 10.03
CA VAL A 67 -2.42 14.39 10.35
C VAL A 67 -2.88 14.08 11.77
N TRP A 68 -3.61 12.98 11.92
CA TRP A 68 -4.15 12.54 13.20
C TRP A 68 -3.70 11.13 13.50
N GLU A 69 -3.51 10.84 14.78
CA GLU A 69 -3.44 9.48 15.27
C GLU A 69 -4.74 9.19 15.99
N ALA A 70 -5.33 8.02 15.75
CA ALA A 70 -6.64 7.70 16.30
C ALA A 70 -6.84 6.20 16.44
N THR A 71 -7.80 5.84 17.28
CA THR A 71 -8.31 4.48 17.42
C THR A 71 -9.80 4.49 17.18
N LEU A 72 -10.29 3.44 16.50
CA LEU A 72 -11.74 3.26 16.40
C LEU A 72 -12.30 2.79 17.72
N ARG A 73 -13.47 3.32 18.10
CA ARG A 73 -14.11 3.00 19.38
C ARG A 73 -14.85 1.67 19.35
N LEU A 74 -15.29 1.24 18.17
CA LEU A 74 -16.02 -0.02 18.02
C LEU A 74 -15.09 -1.09 17.45
N GLU A 75 -14.92 -2.18 18.18
CA GLU A 75 -14.04 -3.28 17.79
C GLU A 75 -14.40 -3.85 16.42
N SER A 76 -15.70 -3.96 16.10
CA SER A 76 -16.15 -4.46 14.80
C SER A 76 -15.71 -3.57 13.64
N GLN A 77 -15.69 -2.26 13.83
CA GLN A 77 -15.23 -1.31 12.81
C GLN A 77 -13.71 -1.36 12.65
N ASP A 78 -12.99 -1.50 13.76
CA ASP A 78 -11.55 -1.66 13.74
C ASP A 78 -11.15 -2.92 12.97
N ARG A 79 -11.80 -4.04 13.28
CA ARG A 79 -11.56 -5.31 12.57
C ARG A 79 -11.91 -5.22 11.10
N ALA A 80 -13.02 -4.55 10.76
CA ALA A 80 -13.41 -4.36 9.37
C ALA A 80 -12.37 -3.54 8.58
N LEU A 81 -11.76 -2.55 9.21
CA LEU A 81 -10.71 -1.75 8.57
C LEU A 81 -9.42 -2.57 8.39
N VAL A 82 -9.01 -3.33 9.39
CA VAL A 82 -7.89 -4.29 9.25
C VAL A 82 -8.15 -5.23 8.08
N ASP A 83 -9.36 -5.79 7.99
CA ASP A 83 -9.73 -6.72 6.92
C ASP A 83 -9.63 -6.07 5.53
N ARG A 84 -9.92 -4.78 5.41
CA ARG A 84 -9.75 -4.06 4.14
C ARG A 84 -8.29 -3.99 3.71
N PHE A 85 -7.37 -3.75 4.65
CA PHE A 85 -5.93 -3.76 4.35
C PHE A 85 -5.44 -5.16 4.00
N VAL A 86 -5.90 -6.17 4.72
CA VAL A 86 -5.57 -7.57 4.43
C VAL A 86 -6.05 -7.95 3.03
N ALA A 87 -7.30 -7.63 2.69
CA ALA A 87 -7.88 -7.94 1.38
C ALA A 87 -7.12 -7.23 0.25
N GLN A 88 -6.71 -5.98 0.47
CA GLN A 88 -5.94 -5.22 -0.51
C GLN A 88 -4.59 -5.89 -0.79
N ALA A 89 -3.87 -6.30 0.25
CA ALA A 89 -2.59 -6.99 0.10
C ALA A 89 -2.77 -8.35 -0.57
N GLU A 90 -3.78 -9.13 -0.17
CA GLU A 90 -4.05 -10.42 -0.77
C GLU A 90 -4.38 -10.32 -2.26
N ALA A 91 -5.19 -9.34 -2.65
CA ALA A 91 -5.51 -9.12 -4.05
C ALA A 91 -4.26 -8.81 -4.89
N ALA A 92 -3.37 -7.96 -4.36
CA ALA A 92 -2.12 -7.62 -5.03
C ALA A 92 -1.19 -8.82 -5.17
N TYR A 93 -1.09 -9.66 -4.15
CA TYR A 93 -0.29 -10.89 -4.21
C TYR A 93 -0.88 -11.89 -5.21
N ARG A 94 -2.20 -12.03 -5.26
CA ARG A 94 -2.85 -12.91 -6.26
C ARG A 94 -2.57 -12.48 -7.69
N ASP A 95 -2.53 -11.18 -7.94
CA ASP A 95 -2.18 -10.64 -9.26
C ASP A 95 -0.77 -11.06 -9.67
N ILE A 96 0.19 -11.03 -8.74
CA ILE A 96 1.56 -11.50 -8.99
C ILE A 96 1.57 -13.00 -9.30
N LEU A 97 0.87 -13.82 -8.51
CA LEU A 97 0.79 -15.25 -8.76
C LEU A 97 0.19 -15.58 -10.11
N ALA A 98 -0.87 -14.88 -10.49
CA ALA A 98 -1.50 -15.05 -11.81
C ALA A 98 -0.53 -14.69 -12.93
N ALA A 99 0.21 -13.59 -12.80
CA ALA A 99 1.17 -13.16 -13.80
C ALA A 99 2.34 -14.15 -13.94
N LEU A 100 2.76 -14.80 -12.84
CA LEU A 100 3.82 -15.82 -12.86
C LEU A 100 3.43 -17.06 -13.66
N GLN A 101 2.12 -17.34 -13.82
CA GLN A 101 1.64 -18.48 -14.58
C GLN A 101 1.68 -18.24 -16.11
N LEU A 102 1.86 -17.02 -16.54
CA LEU A 102 1.90 -16.69 -17.96
C LEU A 102 3.24 -17.12 -18.57
N PRO A 103 3.26 -17.63 -19.82
CA PRO A 103 4.49 -18.14 -20.44
C PRO A 103 5.54 -17.06 -20.70
N ASP A 104 5.12 -15.79 -20.80
CA ASP A 104 5.99 -14.64 -21.08
C ASP A 104 6.21 -13.77 -19.83
N ALA A 105 6.07 -14.35 -18.64
CA ALA A 105 6.19 -13.60 -17.38
C ALA A 105 7.56 -12.94 -17.23
N ASP A 106 7.55 -11.63 -16.95
CA ASP A 106 8.75 -10.86 -16.64
C ASP A 106 9.02 -10.97 -15.14
N ARG A 107 9.88 -11.89 -14.75
CA ARG A 107 10.17 -12.18 -13.34
C ARG A 107 10.87 -11.05 -12.63
N ALA A 108 11.73 -10.31 -13.31
CA ALA A 108 12.39 -9.16 -12.72
C ALA A 108 11.37 -8.07 -12.34
N ALA A 109 10.43 -7.81 -13.25
CA ALA A 109 9.33 -6.87 -12.99
C ALA A 109 8.43 -7.36 -11.86
N LEU A 110 8.11 -8.66 -11.81
CA LEU A 110 7.27 -9.25 -10.77
C LEU A 110 7.96 -9.24 -9.40
N SER A 111 9.27 -9.48 -9.35
CA SER A 111 10.04 -9.37 -8.10
C SER A 111 10.02 -7.94 -7.56
N LYS A 112 10.13 -6.96 -8.43
CA LYS A 112 10.04 -5.55 -8.06
C LYS A 112 8.65 -5.20 -7.55
N GLN A 113 7.62 -5.68 -8.24
CA GLN A 113 6.22 -5.51 -7.83
C GLN A 113 5.97 -6.17 -6.47
N PHE A 114 6.51 -7.35 -6.24
CA PHE A 114 6.42 -8.05 -4.95
C PHE A 114 7.00 -7.19 -3.81
N GLN A 115 8.17 -6.58 -4.03
CA GLN A 115 8.78 -5.72 -3.02
C GLN A 115 7.90 -4.52 -2.69
N GLN A 116 7.23 -3.94 -3.69
CA GLN A 116 6.30 -2.82 -3.49
C GLN A 116 5.07 -3.26 -2.68
N VAL A 117 4.49 -4.41 -3.00
CA VAL A 117 3.35 -4.95 -2.26
C VAL A 117 3.75 -5.30 -0.84
N GLN A 118 4.92 -5.91 -0.65
CA GLN A 118 5.43 -6.25 0.68
C GLN A 118 5.58 -5.01 1.57
N ALA A 119 6.04 -3.91 1.00
CA ALA A 119 6.16 -2.64 1.73
C ALA A 119 4.81 -2.06 2.17
N GLN A 120 3.72 -2.43 1.49
CA GLN A 120 2.35 -2.00 1.80
C GLN A 120 1.57 -3.05 2.59
N ASP A 121 2.18 -4.21 2.85
CA ASP A 121 1.55 -5.31 3.58
C ASP A 121 1.80 -5.14 5.07
N TYR A 122 1.03 -4.26 5.68
CA TYR A 122 1.22 -3.87 7.08
C TYR A 122 0.88 -4.98 8.07
N PHE A 123 0.03 -5.93 7.69
CA PHE A 123 -0.42 -7.01 8.55
C PHE A 123 0.22 -8.36 8.22
N ARG A 124 1.17 -8.37 7.28
CA ARG A 124 1.96 -9.55 6.90
C ARG A 124 1.09 -10.76 6.58
N VAL A 125 0.24 -10.61 5.56
CA VAL A 125 -0.67 -11.67 5.16
C VAL A 125 0.10 -12.92 4.72
N ALA A 126 -0.45 -14.10 5.02
CA ALA A 126 0.21 -15.37 4.74
C ALA A 126 0.55 -15.57 3.25
N LEU A 127 -0.27 -15.04 2.37
CA LEU A 127 -0.08 -15.15 0.92
C LEU A 127 1.25 -14.52 0.45
N GLY A 128 1.80 -13.55 1.19
CA GLY A 128 3.10 -12.95 0.88
C GLY A 128 4.23 -13.98 0.90
N ALA A 129 4.23 -14.90 1.85
CA ALA A 129 5.22 -15.98 1.92
C ALA A 129 5.06 -16.95 0.74
N VAL A 130 3.83 -17.21 0.32
CA VAL A 130 3.54 -18.07 -0.84
C VAL A 130 4.12 -17.45 -2.12
N VAL A 131 3.92 -16.16 -2.32
CA VAL A 131 4.47 -15.44 -3.49
C VAL A 131 6.00 -15.43 -3.46
N ARG A 132 6.59 -15.20 -2.31
CA ARG A 132 8.06 -15.24 -2.14
C ARG A 132 8.60 -16.59 -2.56
N GLY A 133 7.98 -17.68 -2.09
CA GLY A 133 8.37 -19.04 -2.45
C GLY A 133 8.22 -19.30 -3.95
N ALA A 134 7.15 -18.84 -4.56
CA ALA A 134 6.90 -19.01 -5.98
C ALA A 134 7.95 -18.28 -6.84
N LEU A 135 8.34 -17.06 -6.45
CA LEU A 135 9.39 -16.31 -7.13
C LEU A 135 10.76 -17.00 -7.00
N ALA A 136 11.08 -17.50 -5.80
CA ALA A 136 12.35 -18.21 -5.54
C ALA A 136 12.41 -19.55 -6.31
N ALA A 137 11.33 -20.33 -6.30
CA ALA A 137 11.25 -21.60 -7.02
C ALA A 137 11.43 -21.41 -8.54
N SER A 138 10.87 -20.33 -9.07
CA SER A 138 11.02 -19.98 -10.48
C SER A 138 12.48 -19.69 -10.85
N THR A 139 13.21 -19.02 -9.96
CA THR A 139 14.64 -18.72 -10.16
C THR A 139 15.47 -20.01 -10.12
N ASP A 140 15.17 -20.91 -9.21
CA ASP A 140 15.88 -22.18 -9.07
C ASP A 140 15.66 -23.09 -10.30
N ALA A 141 14.45 -23.09 -10.87
CA ALA A 141 14.14 -23.86 -12.08
C ALA A 141 14.92 -23.35 -13.28
N GLU A 142 15.15 -22.04 -13.41
CA GLU A 142 15.98 -21.46 -14.47
C GLU A 142 17.47 -21.79 -14.28
N GLY A 143 17.93 -21.78 -13.03
CA GLY A 143 19.32 -22.16 -12.71
C GLY A 143 19.61 -23.63 -12.98
N GLY A 144 18.62 -24.49 -12.94
CA GLY A 144 18.76 -25.93 -13.22
C GLY A 144 18.89 -26.29 -14.70
N GLU A 145 18.42 -25.45 -15.60
CA GLU A 145 18.49 -25.68 -17.05
C GLU A 145 19.86 -25.36 -17.67
N THR A 146 20.68 -24.61 -16.97
CA THR A 146 22.02 -24.21 -17.45
C THR A 146 23.14 -25.13 -16.99
N ALA A 147 22.81 -26.18 -16.30
CA ALA A 147 23.74 -27.25 -15.92
C ALA A 147 23.61 -28.45 -16.85
#